data_c1f8949bc6231111b103c40a4618427e
#
_entry.id   c1f8949bc6231111b103c40a4618427e
#
_cell.length_a   1.000
_cell.length_b   1.000
_cell.length_c   1.000
_cell.angle_alpha   90.00
_cell.angle_beta   90.00
_cell.angle_gamma   90.00
#
_symmetry.space_group_name_H-M   'P 1'
#
loop_
_entity.id
_entity.type
_entity.pdbx_description
1 polymer ?
#
loop_
_entity_poly.entity_id
_entity_poly.type
_entity_poly.pdbx_seq_one_letter_code
_entity_poly.pdbx_strand_id
1 'polypeptide(L)'
;MKMNKYFSMAALGALALTFGSCENGTPEFDDYEGGTSVYFAHQNVERILVLGNDENRDNTKDNEHIINIVSTMGGAYNGKDITLDVAVDNSLCDNLYFSDGVSPVKPMPAEYYTLAGNTISYGGNLQGRLQVKLNDAFFADPAS
;
A
#
# COMPACT_ATOMS: atom_id res chain seq x y z
N MET A 1 15.31 69.95 10.70
CA MET A 1 15.10 68.52 11.01
C MET A 1 14.16 67.94 9.97
N LYS A 2 14.70 67.56 8.76
CA LYS A 2 13.92 67.04 7.61
C LYS A 2 14.36 65.63 7.17
N MET A 3 15.07 64.93 8.03
CA MET A 3 15.70 63.63 7.69
C MET A 3 14.84 62.39 7.99
N ASN A 4 13.77 62.52 8.76
CA ASN A 4 13.01 61.36 9.23
C ASN A 4 11.99 60.80 8.22
N LYS A 5 11.58 61.58 7.21
CA LYS A 5 10.58 61.12 6.24
C LYS A 5 11.14 60.09 5.23
N TYR A 6 12.40 60.31 4.82
CA TYR A 6 13.02 59.38 3.86
C TYR A 6 13.51 58.10 4.50
N PHE A 7 13.87 58.15 5.80
CA PHE A 7 14.27 56.97 6.53
C PHE A 7 13.06 56.03 6.79
N SER A 8 11.89 56.57 7.04
CA SER A 8 10.67 55.79 7.18
C SER A 8 10.19 55.17 5.89
N MET A 9 10.36 55.83 4.73
CA MET A 9 10.03 55.24 3.42
C MET A 9 11.01 54.17 3.01
N ALA A 10 12.31 54.29 3.32
CA ALA A 10 13.30 53.25 3.05
C ALA A 10 13.09 52.01 3.92
N ALA A 11 12.68 52.19 5.19
CA ALA A 11 12.35 51.06 6.09
C ALA A 11 11.09 50.28 5.65
N LEU A 12 10.05 51.00 5.15
CA LEU A 12 8.85 50.34 4.60
C LEU A 12 9.13 49.60 3.30
N GLY A 13 10.02 50.12 2.44
CA GLY A 13 10.45 49.45 1.19
C GLY A 13 11.26 48.18 1.43
N ALA A 14 12.09 48.18 2.49
CA ALA A 14 12.90 46.98 2.84
C ALA A 14 12.04 45.86 3.44
N LEU A 15 10.95 46.21 4.16
CA LEU A 15 10.02 45.20 4.72
C LEU A 15 9.16 44.52 3.64
N ALA A 16 8.87 45.21 2.53
CA ALA A 16 8.10 44.66 1.42
C ALA A 16 8.86 43.65 0.57
N LEU A 17 10.18 43.61 0.67
CA LEU A 17 11.03 42.66 -0.09
C LEU A 17 11.23 41.30 0.64
N THR A 18 10.83 41.20 1.91
CA THR A 18 10.98 39.96 2.68
C THR A 18 9.77 39.00 2.57
N PHE A 19 8.69 39.42 1.90
CA PHE A 19 7.56 38.55 1.55
C PHE A 19 7.71 37.91 0.15
N GLY A 20 8.92 37.90 -0.40
CA GLY A 20 9.28 37.08 -1.55
C GLY A 20 9.19 35.62 -1.17
N SER A 21 7.95 35.13 -1.16
CA SER A 21 7.51 33.84 -1.61
C SER A 21 8.59 32.72 -1.56
N CYS A 22 8.49 31.89 -0.55
CA CYS A 22 8.71 30.48 -0.84
C CYS A 22 7.61 30.09 -1.85
N GLU A 23 7.85 30.19 -3.13
CA GLU A 23 7.17 29.39 -4.11
C GLU A 23 7.49 27.95 -3.73
N ASN A 24 6.58 27.30 -3.01
CA ASN A 24 6.52 25.85 -2.96
C ASN A 24 6.16 25.41 -4.38
N GLY A 25 7.12 25.50 -5.29
CA GLY A 25 7.05 24.80 -6.55
C GLY A 25 6.85 23.34 -6.21
N THR A 26 5.77 22.75 -6.67
CA THR A 26 5.62 21.29 -6.63
C THR A 26 6.85 20.76 -7.34
N PRO A 27 7.75 20.00 -6.69
CA PRO A 27 8.90 19.46 -7.38
C PRO A 27 8.38 18.62 -8.54
N GLU A 28 8.64 19.06 -9.76
CA GLU A 28 8.36 18.30 -10.95
C GLU A 28 9.46 17.24 -11.03
N PHE A 29 9.10 16.00 -10.76
CA PHE A 29 9.99 14.86 -10.94
C PHE A 29 9.86 14.42 -12.38
N ASP A 30 10.99 14.30 -13.07
CA ASP A 30 11.03 13.69 -14.38
C ASP A 30 10.40 12.29 -14.30
N ASP A 31 9.62 11.93 -15.31
CA ASP A 31 9.06 10.59 -15.42
C ASP A 31 10.21 9.58 -15.38
N TYR A 32 10.17 8.66 -14.42
CA TYR A 32 11.16 7.60 -14.34
C TYR A 32 11.09 6.75 -15.62
N GLU A 33 12.18 6.67 -16.37
CA GLU A 33 12.27 5.93 -17.63
C GLU A 33 11.85 4.45 -17.51
N GLY A 34 11.94 3.87 -16.30
CA GLY A 34 11.48 2.54 -15.95
C GLY A 34 9.97 2.40 -15.79
N GLY A 35 9.21 3.50 -15.88
CA GLY A 35 7.75 3.51 -15.71
C GLY A 35 7.29 3.28 -14.28
N THR A 36 6.04 2.85 -14.12
CA THR A 36 5.44 2.53 -12.82
C THR A 36 5.74 1.09 -12.45
N SER A 37 6.35 0.88 -11.29
CA SER A 37 6.51 -0.46 -10.72
C SER A 37 5.33 -0.81 -9.82
N VAL A 38 4.96 -2.08 -9.77
CA VAL A 38 3.93 -2.62 -8.89
C VAL A 38 4.52 -3.70 -8.01
N TYR A 39 4.05 -3.77 -6.76
CA TYR A 39 4.52 -4.76 -5.79
C TYR A 39 3.44 -5.06 -4.75
N PHE A 40 3.55 -6.19 -4.07
CA PHE A 40 2.66 -6.51 -2.96
C PHE A 40 3.02 -5.68 -1.73
N ALA A 41 2.03 -5.05 -1.11
CA ALA A 41 2.24 -4.13 0.01
C ALA A 41 2.76 -4.83 1.28
N HIS A 42 2.50 -6.13 1.45
CA HIS A 42 2.78 -6.88 2.67
C HIS A 42 3.51 -8.20 2.36
N GLN A 43 4.66 -8.12 1.72
CA GLN A 43 5.41 -9.31 1.26
C GLN A 43 6.01 -10.14 2.38
N ASN A 44 6.34 -9.53 3.52
CA ASN A 44 7.10 -10.17 4.59
C ASN A 44 6.32 -10.21 5.92
N VAL A 45 5.01 -10.04 5.88
CA VAL A 45 4.17 -10.00 7.09
C VAL A 45 3.26 -11.21 7.11
N GLU A 46 3.35 -12.01 8.15
CA GLU A 46 2.40 -13.07 8.43
C GLU A 46 1.01 -12.47 8.65
N ARG A 47 0.02 -13.03 7.98
CA ARG A 47 -1.37 -12.62 8.17
C ARG A 47 -1.99 -13.43 9.31
N ILE A 48 -2.29 -12.74 10.40
CA ILE A 48 -2.97 -13.32 11.56
C ILE A 48 -4.45 -12.94 11.48
N LEU A 49 -5.33 -13.94 11.58
CA LEU A 49 -6.78 -13.74 11.74
C LEU A 49 -7.12 -13.68 13.22
N VAL A 50 -7.90 -12.67 13.61
CA VAL A 50 -8.40 -12.54 14.96
C VAL A 50 -9.93 -12.70 14.92
N LEU A 51 -10.40 -13.86 15.33
CA LEU A 51 -11.82 -14.19 15.35
C LEU A 51 -12.46 -13.82 16.70
N GLY A 52 -13.76 -13.61 16.70
CA GLY A 52 -14.52 -13.20 17.87
C GLY A 52 -14.58 -11.68 18.02
N ASN A 53 -14.87 -11.22 19.24
CA ASN A 53 -14.94 -9.80 19.54
C ASN A 53 -13.56 -9.29 20.00
N ASP A 54 -13.02 -8.28 19.29
CA ASP A 54 -11.79 -7.57 19.70
C ASP A 54 -12.16 -6.12 20.01
N GLU A 55 -12.02 -5.71 21.27
CA GLU A 55 -12.38 -4.36 21.73
C GLU A 55 -11.37 -3.29 21.27
N ASN A 56 -10.17 -3.72 20.82
CA ASN A 56 -9.07 -2.81 20.51
C ASN A 56 -8.92 -2.52 19.02
N ARG A 57 -9.58 -3.31 18.16
CA ARG A 57 -9.49 -3.15 16.70
C ARG A 57 -10.74 -3.68 15.99
N ASP A 58 -11.01 -3.11 14.83
CA ASP A 58 -12.04 -3.62 13.92
C ASP A 58 -11.53 -4.90 13.23
N ASN A 59 -12.06 -6.05 13.67
CA ASN A 59 -11.79 -7.37 13.11
C ASN A 59 -12.99 -7.95 12.33
N THR A 60 -13.89 -7.08 11.86
CA THR A 60 -15.08 -7.49 11.09
C THR A 60 -14.70 -8.36 9.90
N LYS A 61 -13.65 -7.99 9.15
CA LYS A 61 -13.18 -8.78 7.99
C LYS A 61 -12.62 -10.13 8.37
N ASP A 62 -11.94 -10.21 9.51
CA ASP A 62 -11.43 -11.47 10.04
C ASP A 62 -12.60 -12.41 10.39
N ASN A 63 -13.67 -11.87 11.03
CA ASN A 63 -14.89 -12.61 11.34
C ASN A 63 -15.70 -13.00 10.08
N GLU A 64 -15.59 -12.25 9.00
CA GLU A 64 -16.13 -12.63 7.69
C GLU A 64 -15.25 -13.66 6.98
N HIS A 65 -14.10 -14.04 7.56
CA HIS A 65 -13.08 -14.91 6.98
C HIS A 65 -12.48 -14.34 5.69
N ILE A 66 -12.36 -13.02 5.61
CA ILE A 66 -11.87 -12.31 4.43
C ILE A 66 -10.48 -11.74 4.71
N ILE A 67 -9.54 -12.09 3.85
CA ILE A 67 -8.23 -11.44 3.75
C ILE A 67 -8.12 -10.72 2.42
N ASN A 68 -7.23 -9.72 2.34
CA ASN A 68 -7.00 -8.99 1.10
C ASN A 68 -5.53 -9.14 0.67
N ILE A 69 -5.34 -9.54 -0.57
CA ILE A 69 -4.07 -9.38 -1.26
C ILE A 69 -4.05 -7.93 -1.77
N VAL A 70 -3.10 -7.14 -1.30
CA VAL A 70 -2.98 -5.72 -1.64
C VAL A 70 -1.74 -5.53 -2.51
N SER A 71 -1.95 -5.00 -3.69
CA SER A 71 -0.88 -4.51 -4.55
C SER A 71 -0.85 -2.99 -4.51
N THR A 72 0.33 -2.41 -4.53
CA THR A 72 0.54 -0.96 -4.59
C THR A 72 1.53 -0.61 -5.69
N MET A 73 1.53 0.65 -6.10
CA MET A 73 2.47 1.14 -7.09
C MET A 73 3.54 2.01 -6.45
N GLY A 74 4.73 1.97 -7.04
CA GLY A 74 5.84 2.87 -6.77
C GLY A 74 6.27 3.59 -8.04
N GLY A 75 6.93 4.74 -7.88
CA GLY A 75 7.32 5.61 -8.98
C GLY A 75 6.33 6.76 -9.21
N ALA A 76 6.38 7.39 -10.38
CA ALA A 76 5.49 8.49 -10.71
C ALA A 76 4.06 7.97 -10.93
N TYR A 77 3.11 8.50 -10.18
CA TYR A 77 1.69 8.26 -10.41
C TYR A 77 1.22 9.14 -11.56
N ASN A 78 0.89 8.53 -12.69
CA ASN A 78 0.43 9.23 -13.89
C ASN A 78 -1.09 9.17 -14.11
N GLY A 79 -1.86 8.76 -13.10
CA GLY A 79 -3.31 8.66 -13.15
C GLY A 79 -3.87 7.52 -14.03
N LYS A 80 -2.99 6.66 -14.56
CA LYS A 80 -3.44 5.51 -15.36
C LYS A 80 -4.07 4.45 -14.47
N ASP A 81 -5.14 3.85 -14.96
CA ASP A 81 -5.70 2.65 -14.33
C ASP A 81 -4.79 1.46 -14.64
N ILE A 82 -4.44 0.72 -13.60
CA ILE A 82 -3.61 -0.46 -13.67
C ILE A 82 -4.50 -1.67 -13.32
N THR A 83 -4.42 -2.69 -14.15
CA THR A 83 -5.03 -4.00 -13.88
C THR A 83 -3.94 -5.06 -13.98
N LEU A 84 -3.82 -5.89 -12.94
CA LEU A 84 -2.88 -6.99 -12.86
C LEU A 84 -3.63 -8.32 -12.97
N ASP A 85 -3.13 -9.23 -13.78
CA ASP A 85 -3.58 -10.61 -13.77
C ASP A 85 -2.97 -11.34 -12.57
N VAL A 86 -3.77 -12.18 -11.91
CA VAL A 86 -3.37 -12.94 -10.73
C VAL A 86 -3.50 -14.44 -11.04
N ALA A 87 -2.44 -15.17 -10.77
CA ALA A 87 -2.42 -16.62 -10.81
C ALA A 87 -1.84 -17.18 -9.52
N VAL A 88 -2.36 -18.31 -9.08
CA VAL A 88 -1.80 -19.08 -7.96
C VAL A 88 -0.68 -19.97 -8.51
N ASP A 89 0.50 -19.86 -7.92
CA ASP A 89 1.65 -20.68 -8.27
C ASP A 89 2.22 -21.35 -7.01
N ASN A 90 1.91 -22.62 -6.83
CA ASN A 90 2.34 -23.38 -5.67
C ASN A 90 3.86 -23.64 -5.67
N SER A 91 4.53 -23.57 -6.81
CA SER A 91 5.97 -23.77 -6.91
C SER A 91 6.79 -22.70 -6.20
N LEU A 92 6.17 -21.54 -5.95
CA LEU A 92 6.78 -20.45 -5.16
C LEU A 92 7.03 -20.83 -3.70
N CYS A 93 6.42 -21.91 -3.21
CA CYS A 93 6.68 -22.46 -1.87
C CYS A 93 7.86 -23.45 -1.86
N ASP A 94 8.38 -23.84 -3.03
CA ASP A 94 9.46 -24.82 -3.12
C ASP A 94 10.76 -24.26 -2.51
N ASN A 95 11.32 -25.01 -1.56
CA ASN A 95 12.52 -24.62 -0.82
C ASN A 95 12.38 -23.31 -0.02
N LEU A 96 11.17 -22.87 0.25
CA LEU A 96 10.89 -21.72 1.11
C LEU A 96 10.67 -22.20 2.55
N TYR A 97 11.27 -21.50 3.50
CA TYR A 97 11.19 -21.80 4.94
C TYR A 97 10.74 -20.56 5.70
N PHE A 98 10.06 -20.75 6.82
CA PHE A 98 9.78 -19.68 7.77
C PHE A 98 11.08 -19.09 8.35
N SER A 99 10.95 -18.02 9.10
CA SER A 99 12.09 -17.30 9.68
C SER A 99 12.95 -18.16 10.64
N ASP A 100 12.44 -19.30 11.09
CA ASP A 100 13.18 -20.30 11.88
C ASP A 100 14.20 -21.09 11.04
N GLY A 101 14.15 -20.99 9.71
CA GLY A 101 15.04 -21.69 8.77
C GLY A 101 14.88 -23.20 8.71
N VAL A 102 13.86 -23.75 9.38
CA VAL A 102 13.64 -25.21 9.52
C VAL A 102 12.24 -25.61 9.05
N SER A 103 11.22 -24.84 9.39
CA SER A 103 9.82 -25.13 9.05
C SER A 103 9.54 -24.77 7.59
N PRO A 104 9.21 -25.74 6.71
CA PRO A 104 8.95 -25.46 5.31
C PRO A 104 7.61 -24.73 5.15
N VAL A 105 7.58 -23.73 4.28
CA VAL A 105 6.34 -23.11 3.82
C VAL A 105 5.63 -24.08 2.89
N LYS A 106 4.36 -24.35 3.14
CA LYS A 106 3.54 -25.22 2.31
C LYS A 106 2.53 -24.41 1.50
N PRO A 107 2.26 -24.76 0.25
CA PRO A 107 1.18 -24.13 -0.50
C PRO A 107 -0.15 -24.40 0.20
N MET A 108 -1.01 -23.38 0.27
CA MET A 108 -2.35 -23.54 0.81
C MET A 108 -3.21 -24.40 -0.11
N PRO A 109 -3.86 -25.47 0.37
CA PRO A 109 -4.76 -26.30 -0.43
C PRO A 109 -5.86 -25.45 -1.10
N ALA A 110 -6.19 -25.80 -2.34
CA ALA A 110 -7.17 -25.02 -3.11
C ALA A 110 -8.57 -25.01 -2.52
N GLU A 111 -8.94 -26.03 -1.74
CA GLU A 111 -10.20 -26.14 -1.03
C GLU A 111 -10.32 -25.21 0.19
N TYR A 112 -9.21 -24.61 0.65
CA TYR A 112 -9.19 -23.74 1.83
C TYR A 112 -9.61 -22.31 1.54
N TYR A 113 -9.61 -21.89 0.28
CA TYR A 113 -9.90 -20.52 -0.07
C TYR A 113 -10.67 -20.36 -1.38
N THR A 114 -11.23 -19.19 -1.53
CA THR A 114 -11.86 -18.76 -2.79
C THR A 114 -11.40 -17.34 -3.10
N LEU A 115 -10.85 -17.15 -4.30
CA LEU A 115 -10.51 -15.81 -4.80
C LEU A 115 -11.77 -15.12 -5.35
N ALA A 116 -11.93 -13.84 -5.07
CA ALA A 116 -13.02 -13.04 -5.62
C ALA A 116 -12.92 -12.82 -7.14
N GLY A 117 -11.77 -13.14 -7.72
CA GLY A 117 -11.49 -13.03 -9.14
C GLY A 117 -10.06 -13.42 -9.45
N ASN A 118 -9.63 -13.13 -10.66
CA ASN A 118 -8.27 -13.37 -11.14
C ASN A 118 -7.53 -12.08 -11.53
N THR A 119 -8.03 -10.93 -11.10
CA THR A 119 -7.41 -9.64 -11.39
C THR A 119 -7.42 -8.71 -10.19
N ILE A 120 -6.44 -7.82 -10.12
CA ILE A 120 -6.40 -6.69 -9.21
C ILE A 120 -6.49 -5.42 -10.04
N SER A 121 -7.60 -4.69 -9.94
CA SER A 121 -7.77 -3.37 -10.56
C SER A 121 -7.49 -2.27 -9.54
N TYR A 122 -6.79 -1.24 -9.97
CA TYR A 122 -6.52 -0.06 -9.16
C TYR A 122 -7.63 0.99 -9.26
N GLY A 123 -8.41 1.01 -10.34
CA GLY A 123 -9.50 1.97 -10.53
C GLY A 123 -9.05 3.42 -10.38
N GLY A 124 -7.86 3.75 -10.87
CA GLY A 124 -7.27 5.09 -10.72
C GLY A 124 -6.72 5.41 -9.32
N ASN A 125 -6.59 4.42 -8.43
CA ASN A 125 -6.00 4.59 -7.09
C ASN A 125 -4.53 4.15 -7.05
N LEU A 126 -3.84 4.41 -5.94
CA LEU A 126 -2.46 3.95 -5.70
C LEU A 126 -2.38 2.48 -5.32
N GLN A 127 -3.50 1.85 -4.98
CA GLN A 127 -3.58 0.47 -4.54
C GLN A 127 -4.76 -0.25 -5.19
N GLY A 128 -4.54 -1.51 -5.52
CA GLY A 128 -5.58 -2.46 -5.88
C GLY A 128 -5.65 -3.60 -4.85
N ARG A 129 -6.80 -4.27 -4.80
CA ARG A 129 -7.06 -5.35 -3.83
C ARG A 129 -7.78 -6.50 -4.49
N LEU A 130 -7.39 -7.72 -4.09
CA LEU A 130 -8.13 -8.94 -4.39
C LEU A 130 -8.55 -9.58 -3.08
N GLN A 131 -9.83 -9.81 -2.90
CA GLN A 131 -10.35 -10.51 -1.74
C GLN A 131 -10.13 -12.02 -1.87
N VAL A 132 -9.69 -12.61 -0.76
CA VAL A 132 -9.59 -14.05 -0.57
C VAL A 132 -10.50 -14.41 0.59
N LYS A 133 -11.47 -15.28 0.36
CA LYS A 133 -12.32 -15.82 1.40
C LYS A 133 -11.80 -17.19 1.82
N LEU A 134 -11.57 -17.37 3.12
CA LEU A 134 -11.24 -18.68 3.67
C LEU A 134 -12.51 -19.51 3.83
N ASN A 135 -12.45 -20.75 3.37
CA ASN A 135 -13.57 -21.68 3.38
C ASN A 135 -13.59 -22.48 4.69
N ASP A 136 -14.70 -23.14 4.97
CA ASP A 136 -14.87 -23.95 6.18
C ASP A 136 -13.82 -25.08 6.28
N ALA A 137 -13.33 -25.57 5.16
CA ALA A 137 -12.27 -26.58 5.11
C ALA A 137 -10.96 -26.09 5.77
N PHE A 138 -10.63 -24.80 5.64
CA PHE A 138 -9.47 -24.21 6.33
C PHE A 138 -9.64 -24.29 7.85
N PHE A 139 -10.80 -23.91 8.38
CA PHE A 139 -11.05 -23.89 9.82
C PHE A 139 -11.29 -25.29 10.42
N ALA A 140 -11.57 -26.28 9.59
CA ALA A 140 -11.74 -27.67 10.02
C ALA A 140 -10.42 -28.44 10.13
N ASP A 141 -9.33 -27.93 9.53
CA ASP A 141 -8.01 -28.55 9.61
C ASP A 141 -7.28 -28.09 10.88
N PRO A 142 -6.93 -29.00 11.80
CA PRO A 142 -6.22 -28.64 13.03
C PRO A 142 -4.78 -28.17 12.78
N ALA A 143 -4.27 -28.26 11.54
CA ALA A 143 -2.95 -27.81 11.14
C ALA A 143 -2.97 -26.45 10.43
N SER A 144 -4.16 -25.85 10.27
CA SER A 144 -4.34 -24.53 9.62
C SER A 144 -4.05 -23.36 10.56
#